data_8319c672728e4163f2f4184d8738aa7b
#
_entry.id   8319c672728e4163f2f4184d8738aa7b
#
_cell.length_a   1.000
_cell.length_b   1.000
_cell.length_c   1.000
_cell.angle_alpha   90.00
_cell.angle_beta   90.00
_cell.angle_gamma   90.00
#
_symmetry.space_group_name_H-M   'P 1'
#
loop_
_entity.id
_entity.type
_entity.pdbx_description
1 polymer ?
#
loop_
_entity_poly.entity_id
_entity_poly.type
_entity_poly.pdbx_seq_one_letter_code
_entity_poly.pdbx_strand_id
1 'polypeptide(L)'
;MENVTIKLNGRAVSAPAGSTILEAAHLAGIKIPTLCFLKEINEIGACRICVVEVKGAKTLVASCVHPISDGMEIWTNTPKVLEARRKTLQLILSAHDRKCLSCVRSGNCELQQLCRELGVAEEDYFDGEKNEYELDVTAAHMIRDNNKCILCRRCSAVCEKVQGIGVIGPNHRGFATSIGSAFEMGLGDTSCVSCGQCIAVCPTGALQEKDYIDEVLEAIADPEKHVVVQTAPSVRAALGEEFGYPIGTDVEGRMVAALRRIGFDKVFDTDFSADLTIMEEAHEFIDRVQNGGVLPLITSCSPGWIKYCEHYFPDMTENLSSCKSPQQMFGAITKTYYAEKTGMDPKDIVCVSVMPCTAKKFEIGREDQNAAGVPDVDIAITTRELARLIKRTGLDFTGLPEENFDDPLGESTGAAVIFGATGGVMEAALRTAVETLTGEELAKVDFEDVRGTDGIKEATYNVAGMDVKVAVASGLRNAKELLDKVNAGEADYHFIEIMGCPGGCVNGGGQPQVSADVRNFTDVRMARAKVLYDNDAKKAIRKSHENPSIQKLYEEFLGRPGSHKAHEILHTSYVKRTINSI
;
A
#
# COMPACT_ATOMS: atom_id res chain seq x y z
N MET A 1 21.70 11.89 -23.22
CA MET A 1 20.94 13.15 -23.31
C MET A 1 21.94 14.30 -23.26
N GLU A 2 21.75 15.32 -24.07
CA GLU A 2 22.57 16.52 -24.05
C GLU A 2 22.34 17.31 -22.77
N ASN A 3 23.40 17.85 -22.16
CA ASN A 3 23.27 18.67 -20.96
C ASN A 3 23.27 20.15 -21.34
N VAL A 4 22.51 20.96 -20.64
CA VAL A 4 22.50 22.42 -20.70
C VAL A 4 23.11 23.01 -19.43
N THR A 5 23.70 24.18 -19.54
CA THR A 5 24.30 24.89 -18.40
C THR A 5 23.46 26.10 -18.01
N ILE A 6 23.00 26.12 -16.76
CA ILE A 6 22.24 27.22 -16.17
C ILE A 6 23.03 27.88 -15.03
N LYS A 7 22.64 29.07 -14.63
CA LYS A 7 23.09 29.70 -13.38
C LYS A 7 22.00 29.63 -12.33
N LEU A 8 22.24 28.90 -11.24
CA LEU A 8 21.33 28.79 -10.12
C LEU A 8 21.92 29.46 -8.88
N ASN A 9 21.25 30.52 -8.40
CA ASN A 9 21.76 31.37 -7.31
C ASN A 9 23.21 31.83 -7.54
N GLY A 10 23.54 32.18 -8.78
CA GLY A 10 24.87 32.66 -9.19
C GLY A 10 25.91 31.58 -9.48
N ARG A 11 25.60 30.28 -9.28
CA ARG A 11 26.47 29.13 -9.54
C ARG A 11 26.10 28.44 -10.83
N ALA A 12 27.11 28.04 -11.63
CA ALA A 12 26.88 27.23 -12.83
C ALA A 12 26.45 25.80 -12.42
N VAL A 13 25.38 25.29 -13.02
CA VAL A 13 24.84 23.95 -12.81
C VAL A 13 24.60 23.34 -14.18
N SER A 14 25.11 22.13 -14.40
CA SER A 14 24.85 21.33 -15.61
C SER A 14 23.74 20.30 -15.29
N ALA A 15 22.70 20.25 -16.12
CA ALA A 15 21.59 19.31 -15.97
C ALA A 15 21.11 18.83 -17.35
N PRO A 16 20.44 17.67 -17.45
CA PRO A 16 19.92 17.16 -18.71
C PRO A 16 18.94 18.14 -19.36
N ALA A 17 19.06 18.33 -20.67
CA ALA A 17 18.12 19.15 -21.43
C ALA A 17 16.69 18.60 -21.27
N GLY A 18 15.70 19.49 -21.07
CA GLY A 18 14.31 19.12 -20.82
C GLY A 18 13.97 18.90 -19.34
N SER A 19 14.97 18.85 -18.43
CA SER A 19 14.69 18.86 -16.99
C SER A 19 13.93 20.12 -16.58
N THR A 20 13.14 20.03 -15.52
CA THR A 20 12.53 21.21 -14.89
C THR A 20 13.54 21.95 -14.02
N ILE A 21 13.24 23.22 -13.70
CA ILE A 21 14.06 23.99 -12.74
C ILE A 21 14.12 23.28 -11.39
N LEU A 22 13.05 22.62 -10.95
CA LEU A 22 12.99 21.86 -9.71
C LEU A 22 13.97 20.69 -9.72
N GLU A 23 14.02 19.92 -10.81
CA GLU A 23 14.96 18.79 -10.96
C GLU A 23 16.41 19.27 -11.02
N ALA A 24 16.68 20.32 -11.78
CA ALA A 24 18.03 20.91 -11.84
C ALA A 24 18.48 21.45 -10.47
N ALA A 25 17.58 22.05 -9.69
CA ALA A 25 17.86 22.51 -8.34
C ALA A 25 18.18 21.34 -7.40
N HIS A 26 17.42 20.24 -7.50
CA HIS A 26 17.66 19.03 -6.72
C HIS A 26 19.06 18.45 -7.01
N LEU A 27 19.44 18.32 -8.29
CA LEU A 27 20.78 17.87 -8.69
C LEU A 27 21.91 18.76 -8.13
N ALA A 28 21.61 20.04 -7.93
CA ALA A 28 22.55 21.00 -7.32
C ALA A 28 22.52 21.03 -5.78
N GLY A 29 21.73 20.15 -5.12
CA GLY A 29 21.56 20.13 -3.68
C GLY A 29 20.74 21.32 -3.14
N ILE A 30 19.92 21.97 -3.98
CA ILE A 30 19.09 23.11 -3.60
C ILE A 30 17.64 22.65 -3.48
N LYS A 31 17.08 22.72 -2.26
CA LYS A 31 15.67 22.42 -1.98
C LYS A 31 14.77 23.58 -2.42
N ILE A 32 13.82 23.30 -3.31
CA ILE A 32 12.70 24.20 -3.63
C ILE A 32 11.42 23.54 -3.07
N PRO A 33 10.67 24.22 -2.18
CA PRO A 33 9.49 23.61 -1.58
C PRO A 33 8.36 23.39 -2.59
N THR A 34 7.60 22.31 -2.42
CA THR A 34 6.44 21.97 -3.23
C THR A 34 5.27 21.52 -2.34
N LEU A 35 4.02 21.61 -2.84
CA LEU A 35 2.83 21.04 -2.20
C LEU A 35 1.96 20.24 -3.16
N CYS A 36 1.85 20.63 -4.43
CA CYS A 36 1.03 19.88 -5.39
C CYS A 36 1.85 18.90 -6.24
N PHE A 37 3.15 19.15 -6.43
CA PHE A 37 3.97 18.38 -7.33
C PHE A 37 4.21 16.94 -6.84
N LEU A 38 3.97 15.99 -7.74
CA LEU A 38 4.42 14.60 -7.65
C LEU A 38 4.92 14.22 -9.04
N LYS A 39 6.18 13.84 -9.13
CA LYS A 39 6.84 13.49 -10.39
C LYS A 39 6.06 12.40 -11.12
N GLU A 40 5.83 12.60 -12.42
CA GLU A 40 5.09 11.70 -13.33
C GLU A 40 3.60 11.53 -13.00
N ILE A 41 3.14 11.92 -11.82
CA ILE A 41 1.76 11.75 -11.38
C ILE A 41 0.99 13.07 -11.45
N ASN A 42 1.49 14.13 -10.80
CA ASN A 42 0.78 15.40 -10.65
C ASN A 42 1.67 16.62 -10.87
N GLU A 43 1.92 16.97 -12.12
CA GLU A 43 2.79 18.05 -12.56
C GLU A 43 1.97 19.23 -13.10
N ILE A 44 1.12 19.82 -12.24
CA ILE A 44 0.13 20.82 -12.65
C ILE A 44 0.50 22.26 -12.27
N GLY A 45 1.53 22.49 -11.48
CA GLY A 45 1.98 23.83 -11.07
C GLY A 45 0.95 24.68 -10.32
N ALA A 46 -0.08 24.05 -9.69
CA ALA A 46 -1.24 24.75 -9.15
C ALA A 46 -0.98 25.52 -7.85
N CYS A 47 -0.23 24.96 -6.90
CA CYS A 47 -0.07 25.54 -5.57
C CYS A 47 0.82 26.80 -5.53
N ARG A 48 1.67 27.01 -6.51
CA ARG A 48 2.60 28.16 -6.63
C ARG A 48 3.61 28.31 -5.47
N ILE A 49 3.79 27.31 -4.63
CA ILE A 49 4.79 27.31 -3.56
C ILE A 49 6.21 27.21 -4.12
N CYS A 50 6.39 26.52 -5.26
CA CYS A 50 7.69 26.31 -5.89
C CYS A 50 8.18 27.48 -6.77
N VAL A 51 7.60 28.68 -6.64
CA VAL A 51 7.99 29.81 -7.49
C VAL A 51 9.44 30.22 -7.31
N VAL A 52 10.06 30.63 -8.42
CA VAL A 52 11.43 31.12 -8.50
C VAL A 52 11.50 32.36 -9.39
N GLU A 53 12.58 33.13 -9.28
CA GLU A 53 12.85 34.27 -10.14
C GLU A 53 13.76 33.83 -11.30
N VAL A 54 13.40 34.18 -12.52
CA VAL A 54 14.18 33.91 -13.72
C VAL A 54 14.50 35.24 -14.40
N LYS A 55 15.76 35.46 -14.77
CA LYS A 55 16.21 36.69 -15.43
C LYS A 55 15.44 36.90 -16.73
N GLY A 56 14.87 38.09 -16.90
CA GLY A 56 14.08 38.46 -18.06
C GLY A 56 12.61 38.00 -18.01
N ALA A 57 12.20 37.17 -17.05
CA ALA A 57 10.79 36.83 -16.86
C ALA A 57 10.03 37.99 -16.21
N LYS A 58 8.81 38.28 -16.70
CA LYS A 58 7.96 39.35 -16.14
C LYS A 58 7.41 38.99 -14.75
N THR A 59 7.23 37.72 -14.46
CA THR A 59 6.65 37.19 -13.22
C THR A 59 7.50 36.06 -12.68
N LEU A 60 7.27 35.69 -11.39
CA LEU A 60 7.84 34.45 -10.86
C LEU A 60 7.25 33.24 -11.57
N VAL A 61 8.08 32.22 -11.84
CA VAL A 61 7.69 30.99 -12.56
C VAL A 61 7.62 29.81 -11.60
N ALA A 62 6.76 28.84 -11.86
CA ALA A 62 6.68 27.61 -11.09
C ALA A 62 7.77 26.64 -11.52
N SER A 63 8.76 26.39 -10.67
CA SER A 63 9.93 25.56 -10.98
C SER A 63 9.61 24.11 -11.31
N CYS A 64 8.52 23.57 -10.77
CA CYS A 64 8.12 22.17 -10.95
C CYS A 64 7.60 21.83 -12.36
N VAL A 65 7.28 22.84 -13.17
CA VAL A 65 6.73 22.66 -14.54
C VAL A 65 7.46 23.51 -15.59
N HIS A 66 8.44 24.28 -15.16
CA HIS A 66 9.18 25.14 -16.10
C HIS A 66 10.49 24.47 -16.53
N PRO A 67 10.65 24.13 -17.83
CA PRO A 67 11.87 23.50 -18.32
C PRO A 67 13.04 24.47 -18.30
N ILE A 68 14.27 23.92 -18.12
CA ILE A 68 15.50 24.70 -18.23
C ILE A 68 15.91 24.89 -19.68
N SER A 69 16.62 26.00 -19.95
CA SER A 69 17.30 26.24 -21.22
C SER A 69 18.73 26.75 -20.97
N ASP A 70 19.62 26.57 -21.96
CA ASP A 70 21.00 26.96 -21.81
C ASP A 70 21.18 28.46 -21.55
N GLY A 71 22.06 28.80 -20.63
CA GLY A 71 22.33 30.18 -20.21
C GLY A 71 21.26 30.79 -19.29
N MET A 72 20.19 30.06 -18.89
CA MET A 72 19.15 30.56 -18.00
C MET A 72 19.77 30.94 -16.63
N GLU A 73 19.40 32.15 -16.12
CA GLU A 73 19.80 32.61 -14.78
C GLU A 73 18.59 32.59 -13.83
N ILE A 74 18.70 31.88 -12.72
CA ILE A 74 17.59 31.54 -11.82
C ILE A 74 17.99 31.84 -10.36
N TRP A 75 17.07 32.43 -9.60
CA TRP A 75 17.20 32.64 -8.15
C TRP A 75 16.04 32.00 -7.40
N THR A 76 16.36 31.23 -6.36
CA THR A 76 15.40 30.45 -5.58
C THR A 76 15.09 31.07 -4.23
N ASN A 77 15.82 32.09 -3.79
CA ASN A 77 15.84 32.60 -2.42
C ASN A 77 15.89 34.14 -2.33
N THR A 78 15.49 34.86 -3.39
CA THR A 78 15.39 36.33 -3.28
C THR A 78 14.27 36.74 -2.30
N PRO A 79 14.35 37.94 -1.69
CA PRO A 79 13.29 38.45 -0.84
C PRO A 79 11.92 38.39 -1.51
N LYS A 80 11.84 38.70 -2.80
CA LYS A 80 10.64 38.62 -3.62
C LYS A 80 10.06 37.19 -3.71
N VAL A 81 10.93 36.18 -3.90
CA VAL A 81 10.55 34.76 -3.95
C VAL A 81 10.05 34.30 -2.60
N LEU A 82 10.77 34.63 -1.51
CA LEU A 82 10.40 34.22 -0.15
C LEU A 82 9.08 34.85 0.28
N GLU A 83 8.87 36.15 -0.01
CA GLU A 83 7.62 36.82 0.29
C GLU A 83 6.44 36.24 -0.49
N ALA A 84 6.62 35.96 -1.78
CA ALA A 84 5.59 35.35 -2.60
C ALA A 84 5.17 33.96 -2.07
N ARG A 85 6.13 33.14 -1.64
CA ARG A 85 5.84 31.83 -1.02
C ARG A 85 5.09 31.97 0.30
N ARG A 86 5.50 32.92 1.16
CA ARG A 86 4.82 33.19 2.45
C ARG A 86 3.37 33.62 2.23
N LYS A 87 3.13 34.57 1.32
CA LYS A 87 1.76 35.03 0.99
C LYS A 87 0.91 33.91 0.41
N THR A 88 1.48 33.09 -0.48
CA THR A 88 0.79 31.93 -1.04
C THR A 88 0.41 30.92 0.07
N LEU A 89 1.32 30.67 1.02
CA LEU A 89 1.06 29.77 2.12
C LEU A 89 -0.01 30.33 3.07
N GLN A 90 0.00 31.62 3.36
CA GLN A 90 -1.03 32.31 4.15
C GLN A 90 -2.42 32.21 3.49
N LEU A 91 -2.49 32.36 2.15
CA LEU A 91 -3.73 32.15 1.40
C LEU A 91 -4.24 30.69 1.50
N ILE A 92 -3.35 29.69 1.44
CA ILE A 92 -3.73 28.29 1.64
C ILE A 92 -4.28 28.09 3.06
N LEU A 93 -3.62 28.66 4.08
CA LEU A 93 -4.01 28.54 5.48
C LEU A 93 -5.34 29.25 5.79
N SER A 94 -5.71 30.30 5.05
CA SER A 94 -6.95 31.03 5.28
C SER A 94 -8.21 30.16 5.10
N ALA A 95 -8.16 29.14 4.24
CA ALA A 95 -9.25 28.20 4.00
C ALA A 95 -9.06 26.84 4.71
N HIS A 96 -7.92 26.61 5.37
CA HIS A 96 -7.58 25.33 5.99
C HIS A 96 -8.01 25.29 7.47
N ASP A 97 -8.62 24.17 7.91
CA ASP A 97 -8.88 23.92 9.34
C ASP A 97 -7.57 23.64 10.07
N ARG A 98 -7.15 24.57 10.92
CA ARG A 98 -5.87 24.59 11.62
C ARG A 98 -5.88 23.86 12.97
N LYS A 99 -6.81 22.95 13.22
CA LYS A 99 -6.85 22.11 14.43
C LYS A 99 -5.72 21.07 14.43
N CYS A 100 -4.47 21.54 14.36
CA CYS A 100 -3.30 20.66 14.20
C CYS A 100 -3.09 19.71 15.38
N LEU A 101 -3.43 20.10 16.60
CA LEU A 101 -3.21 19.29 17.81
C LEU A 101 -4.02 17.99 17.80
N SER A 102 -5.20 17.99 17.19
CA SER A 102 -6.07 16.82 17.04
C SER A 102 -6.01 16.19 15.64
N CYS A 103 -5.13 16.69 14.78
CA CYS A 103 -5.00 16.17 13.41
C CYS A 103 -4.12 14.92 13.38
N VAL A 104 -4.57 13.89 12.69
CA VAL A 104 -3.80 12.64 12.48
C VAL A 104 -2.43 12.87 11.84
N ARG A 105 -2.25 13.99 11.12
CA ARG A 105 -1.00 14.39 10.47
C ARG A 105 -0.15 15.34 11.32
N SER A 106 -0.48 15.55 12.60
CA SER A 106 0.33 16.41 13.47
C SER A 106 1.77 15.90 13.57
N GLY A 107 2.74 16.79 13.30
CA GLY A 107 4.18 16.44 13.27
C GLY A 107 4.70 15.83 11.97
N ASN A 108 3.82 15.33 11.09
CA ASN A 108 4.16 14.66 9.82
C ASN A 108 3.38 15.28 8.63
N CYS A 109 2.97 16.54 8.70
CA CYS A 109 2.20 17.25 7.68
C CYS A 109 3.12 18.15 6.85
N GLU A 110 3.11 18.00 5.50
CA GLU A 110 3.92 18.83 4.60
C GLU A 110 3.54 20.31 4.70
N LEU A 111 2.25 20.63 4.91
CA LEU A 111 1.79 22.02 5.10
C LEU A 111 2.33 22.61 6.41
N GLN A 112 2.25 21.86 7.51
CA GLN A 112 2.76 22.29 8.82
C GLN A 112 4.29 22.50 8.79
N GLN A 113 5.02 21.62 8.08
CA GLN A 113 6.45 21.76 7.90
C GLN A 113 6.80 23.05 7.15
N LEU A 114 6.09 23.36 6.06
CA LEU A 114 6.30 24.58 5.29
C LEU A 114 6.01 25.86 6.11
N CYS A 115 5.00 25.84 6.99
CA CYS A 115 4.75 26.95 7.90
C CYS A 115 5.98 27.26 8.77
N ARG A 116 6.61 26.21 9.31
CA ARG A 116 7.85 26.36 10.09
C ARG A 116 9.02 26.87 9.24
N GLU A 117 9.24 26.28 8.06
CA GLU A 117 10.35 26.63 7.17
C GLU A 117 10.25 28.06 6.62
N LEU A 118 9.04 28.55 6.34
CA LEU A 118 8.82 29.88 5.79
C LEU A 118 8.51 30.94 6.88
N GLY A 119 8.50 30.55 8.15
CA GLY A 119 8.23 31.44 9.28
C GLY A 119 6.83 32.05 9.21
N VAL A 120 5.81 31.26 8.82
CA VAL A 120 4.41 31.67 8.85
C VAL A 120 3.83 31.25 10.19
N ALA A 121 3.54 32.24 11.04
CA ALA A 121 2.86 32.03 12.30
C ALA A 121 1.34 31.89 12.08
N GLU A 122 0.63 31.49 13.14
CA GLU A 122 -0.83 31.39 13.15
C GLU A 122 -1.44 32.81 13.28
N GLU A 123 -1.32 33.58 12.22
CA GLU A 123 -1.94 34.90 12.13
C GLU A 123 -3.13 34.83 11.20
N ASP A 124 -4.24 35.43 11.60
CA ASP A 124 -5.41 35.62 10.74
C ASP A 124 -5.10 36.73 9.73
N TYR A 125 -4.27 36.32 8.75
CA TYR A 125 -3.84 37.24 7.71
C TYR A 125 -4.96 37.61 6.75
N PHE A 126 -5.91 36.70 6.58
CA PHE A 126 -7.09 36.87 5.74
C PHE A 126 -8.32 36.49 6.55
N ASP A 127 -9.07 37.50 6.96
CA ASP A 127 -10.41 37.32 7.52
C ASP A 127 -11.41 37.33 6.37
N GLY A 128 -12.15 36.26 6.18
CA GLY A 128 -13.06 36.12 5.05
C GLY A 128 -13.91 34.87 5.14
N GLU A 129 -14.75 34.69 4.12
CA GLU A 129 -15.62 33.55 4.01
C GLU A 129 -14.79 32.26 3.84
N LYS A 130 -15.19 31.18 4.53
CA LYS A 130 -14.64 29.83 4.43
C LYS A 130 -15.74 28.87 4.04
N ASN A 131 -15.39 27.89 3.19
CA ASN A 131 -16.28 26.76 2.97
C ASN A 131 -16.20 25.82 4.17
N GLU A 132 -17.34 25.29 4.58
CA GLU A 132 -17.47 24.26 5.60
C GLU A 132 -18.01 22.98 4.96
N TYR A 133 -17.43 21.85 5.31
CA TYR A 133 -17.76 20.55 4.75
C TYR A 133 -18.04 19.54 5.85
N GLU A 134 -19.04 18.73 5.66
CA GLU A 134 -19.26 17.53 6.47
C GLU A 134 -18.17 16.47 6.20
N LEU A 135 -17.91 15.62 7.19
CA LEU A 135 -16.99 14.49 7.04
C LEU A 135 -17.65 13.40 6.22
N ASP A 136 -16.96 12.91 5.19
CA ASP A 136 -17.38 11.69 4.51
C ASP A 136 -16.76 10.47 5.22
N VAL A 137 -17.61 9.72 5.91
CA VAL A 137 -17.30 8.51 6.67
C VAL A 137 -17.89 7.25 6.04
N THR A 138 -18.48 7.34 4.86
CA THR A 138 -19.20 6.26 4.19
C THR A 138 -18.31 5.09 3.79
N ALA A 139 -17.06 5.35 3.42
CA ALA A 139 -16.12 4.30 3.05
C ALA A 139 -15.66 3.49 4.27
N ALA A 140 -15.59 2.15 4.13
CA ALA A 140 -15.14 1.26 5.21
C ALA A 140 -13.70 1.52 5.68
N HIS A 141 -12.85 2.08 4.81
CA HIS A 141 -11.41 2.15 4.99
C HIS A 141 -10.86 3.55 5.30
N MET A 142 -11.62 4.61 5.06
CA MET A 142 -11.11 5.99 5.17
C MET A 142 -12.18 7.02 5.53
N ILE A 143 -11.70 8.14 6.02
CA ILE A 143 -12.45 9.38 6.26
C ILE A 143 -11.91 10.46 5.34
N ARG A 144 -12.81 11.26 4.73
CA ARG A 144 -12.47 12.45 3.97
C ARG A 144 -12.95 13.70 4.69
N ASP A 145 -12.01 14.61 4.94
CA ASP A 145 -12.24 15.91 5.59
C ASP A 145 -11.80 17.05 4.65
N ASN A 146 -12.75 17.59 3.89
CA ASN A 146 -12.45 18.68 2.97
C ASN A 146 -12.10 20.01 3.67
N ASN A 147 -12.37 20.17 4.96
CA ASN A 147 -11.94 21.35 5.73
C ASN A 147 -10.40 21.43 5.83
N LYS A 148 -9.71 20.29 5.64
CA LYS A 148 -8.25 20.19 5.62
C LYS A 148 -7.66 20.08 4.21
N CYS A 149 -8.50 20.12 3.17
CA CYS A 149 -8.08 20.00 1.79
C CYS A 149 -7.47 21.31 1.28
N ILE A 150 -6.30 21.23 0.63
CA ILE A 150 -5.61 22.38 0.01
C ILE A 150 -5.72 22.36 -1.53
N LEU A 151 -6.63 21.60 -2.08
CA LEU A 151 -6.91 21.49 -3.51
C LEU A 151 -5.69 21.16 -4.39
N CYS A 152 -4.71 20.45 -3.85
CA CYS A 152 -3.48 20.09 -4.57
C CYS A 152 -3.68 19.06 -5.67
N ARG A 153 -4.80 18.33 -5.68
CA ARG A 153 -5.20 17.30 -6.65
C ARG A 153 -4.28 16.07 -6.74
N ARG A 154 -3.36 15.84 -5.79
CA ARG A 154 -2.53 14.63 -5.78
C ARG A 154 -3.38 13.36 -5.72
N CYS A 155 -4.41 13.34 -4.86
CA CYS A 155 -5.33 12.21 -4.71
C CYS A 155 -6.12 11.91 -5.98
N SER A 156 -6.62 12.93 -6.68
CA SER A 156 -7.29 12.79 -7.96
C SER A 156 -6.35 12.21 -9.02
N ALA A 157 -5.15 12.76 -9.15
CA ALA A 157 -4.17 12.31 -10.13
C ALA A 157 -3.73 10.85 -9.90
N VAL A 158 -3.49 10.44 -8.65
CA VAL A 158 -3.11 9.04 -8.37
C VAL A 158 -4.27 8.08 -8.62
N CYS A 159 -5.50 8.46 -8.29
CA CYS A 159 -6.70 7.65 -8.53
C CYS A 159 -6.95 7.43 -10.02
N GLU A 160 -6.80 8.48 -10.82
CA GLU A 160 -7.02 8.45 -12.28
C GLU A 160 -5.83 7.85 -13.04
N LYS A 161 -4.61 8.39 -12.83
CA LYS A 161 -3.46 8.04 -13.67
C LYS A 161 -2.75 6.76 -13.27
N VAL A 162 -2.72 6.45 -11.97
CA VAL A 162 -1.99 5.30 -11.45
C VAL A 162 -2.93 4.11 -11.25
N GLN A 163 -4.12 4.36 -10.70
CA GLN A 163 -5.10 3.30 -10.44
C GLN A 163 -6.14 3.12 -11.55
N GLY A 164 -6.29 4.10 -12.45
CA GLY A 164 -7.23 3.98 -13.55
C GLY A 164 -8.71 3.98 -13.14
N ILE A 165 -9.04 4.43 -11.91
CA ILE A 165 -10.39 4.37 -11.34
C ILE A 165 -11.11 5.71 -11.48
N GLY A 166 -10.47 6.81 -11.04
CA GLY A 166 -10.99 8.18 -11.21
C GLY A 166 -12.23 8.53 -10.37
N VAL A 167 -12.55 7.80 -9.29
CA VAL A 167 -13.75 8.05 -8.46
C VAL A 167 -13.64 9.29 -7.58
N ILE A 168 -12.47 9.89 -7.45
CA ILE A 168 -12.24 11.10 -6.67
C ILE A 168 -11.64 12.20 -7.57
N GLY A 169 -12.27 13.34 -7.61
CA GLY A 169 -11.89 14.45 -8.47
C GLY A 169 -12.41 15.81 -7.96
N PRO A 170 -12.13 16.90 -8.70
CA PRO A 170 -12.65 18.21 -8.35
C PRO A 170 -14.13 18.32 -8.75
N ASN A 171 -14.97 18.70 -7.79
CA ASN A 171 -16.35 19.11 -7.97
C ASN A 171 -16.43 20.64 -7.97
N HIS A 172 -17.45 21.20 -8.61
CA HIS A 172 -17.70 22.65 -8.72
C HIS A 172 -16.54 23.44 -9.36
N ARG A 173 -16.54 24.75 -9.18
CA ARG A 173 -15.52 25.66 -9.72
C ARG A 173 -15.37 26.91 -8.86
N GLY A 174 -14.26 27.61 -9.02
CA GLY A 174 -13.97 28.84 -8.27
C GLY A 174 -13.82 28.55 -6.77
N PHE A 175 -14.39 29.42 -5.95
CA PHE A 175 -14.30 29.30 -4.49
C PHE A 175 -15.02 28.07 -3.94
N ALA A 176 -16.10 27.62 -4.59
CA ALA A 176 -16.84 26.42 -4.21
C ALA A 176 -16.15 25.09 -4.60
N THR A 177 -14.95 25.12 -5.20
CA THR A 177 -14.26 23.89 -5.59
C THR A 177 -13.97 23.01 -4.39
N SER A 178 -14.38 21.76 -4.45
CA SER A 178 -14.08 20.70 -3.46
C SER A 178 -13.49 19.47 -4.15
N ILE A 179 -12.85 18.59 -3.39
CA ILE A 179 -12.42 17.27 -3.88
C ILE A 179 -13.41 16.23 -3.38
N GLY A 180 -13.99 15.47 -4.28
CA GLY A 180 -15.07 14.53 -3.95
C GLY A 180 -15.34 13.49 -5.03
N SER A 181 -16.39 12.74 -4.82
CA SER A 181 -16.94 11.81 -5.79
C SER A 181 -17.92 12.55 -6.72
N ALA A 182 -18.24 11.95 -7.88
CA ALA A 182 -19.26 12.50 -8.76
C ALA A 182 -20.60 12.68 -8.02
N PHE A 183 -21.31 13.76 -8.33
CA PHE A 183 -22.60 14.12 -7.72
C PHE A 183 -22.56 14.22 -6.19
N GLU A 184 -21.39 14.46 -5.60
CA GLU A 184 -21.17 14.55 -4.13
C GLU A 184 -21.58 13.27 -3.37
N MET A 185 -21.63 12.14 -4.05
CA MET A 185 -21.89 10.84 -3.43
C MET A 185 -20.83 10.54 -2.35
N GLY A 186 -21.23 9.83 -1.32
CA GLY A 186 -20.28 9.27 -0.36
C GLY A 186 -19.28 8.34 -1.07
N LEU A 187 -18.03 8.34 -0.65
CA LEU A 187 -17.00 7.52 -1.30
C LEU A 187 -17.31 6.02 -1.20
N GLY A 188 -17.98 5.59 -0.13
CA GLY A 188 -18.44 4.22 0.07
C GLY A 188 -19.48 3.74 -0.94
N ASP A 189 -20.23 4.69 -1.53
CA ASP A 189 -21.30 4.42 -2.49
C ASP A 189 -20.83 4.43 -3.95
N THR A 190 -19.51 4.53 -4.15
CA THR A 190 -18.87 4.54 -5.48
C THR A 190 -18.13 3.23 -5.76
N SER A 191 -17.62 3.07 -6.98
CA SER A 191 -16.72 1.97 -7.34
C SER A 191 -15.29 2.13 -6.77
N CYS A 192 -15.14 2.82 -5.62
CA CYS A 192 -13.86 2.93 -4.93
C CYS A 192 -13.40 1.55 -4.44
N VAL A 193 -12.18 1.17 -4.80
CA VAL A 193 -11.60 -0.15 -4.47
C VAL A 193 -10.84 -0.18 -3.13
N SER A 194 -10.95 0.87 -2.34
CA SER A 194 -10.36 0.96 -0.99
C SER A 194 -8.82 0.88 -0.94
N CYS A 195 -8.12 1.10 -2.05
CA CYS A 195 -6.65 0.92 -2.13
C CYS A 195 -5.82 1.89 -1.28
N GLY A 196 -6.37 3.05 -0.85
CA GLY A 196 -5.71 4.04 0.01
C GLY A 196 -4.54 4.80 -0.63
N GLN A 197 -4.28 4.66 -1.93
CA GLN A 197 -3.21 5.39 -2.60
C GLN A 197 -3.42 6.92 -2.55
N CYS A 198 -4.67 7.37 -2.52
CA CYS A 198 -5.03 8.78 -2.32
C CYS A 198 -4.63 9.29 -0.93
N ILE A 199 -4.70 8.46 0.12
CA ILE A 199 -4.23 8.78 1.48
C ILE A 199 -2.70 8.92 1.49
N ALA A 200 -2.00 7.96 0.87
CA ALA A 200 -0.53 7.92 0.84
C ALA A 200 0.11 9.16 0.19
N VAL A 201 -0.60 9.86 -0.71
CA VAL A 201 -0.10 11.06 -1.41
C VAL A 201 -0.68 12.36 -0.87
N CYS A 202 -1.63 12.31 0.08
CA CYS A 202 -2.22 13.53 0.63
C CYS A 202 -1.20 14.28 1.51
N PRO A 203 -0.89 15.56 1.23
CA PRO A 203 0.11 16.32 1.99
C PRO A 203 -0.42 16.83 3.33
N THR A 204 -1.73 16.71 3.58
CA THR A 204 -2.42 17.16 4.79
C THR A 204 -3.25 16.04 5.41
N GLY A 205 -4.03 16.33 6.45
CA GLY A 205 -4.97 15.39 7.08
C GLY A 205 -6.35 15.33 6.42
N ALA A 206 -6.49 15.77 5.16
CA ALA A 206 -7.77 15.75 4.46
C ALA A 206 -8.27 14.33 4.12
N LEU A 207 -7.35 13.40 3.91
CA LEU A 207 -7.63 11.99 3.71
C LEU A 207 -6.85 11.19 4.75
N GLN A 208 -7.56 10.35 5.48
CA GLN A 208 -7.00 9.51 6.54
C GLN A 208 -7.71 8.16 6.56
N GLU A 209 -7.03 7.10 6.97
CA GLU A 209 -7.68 5.82 7.24
C GLU A 209 -8.66 5.94 8.43
N LYS A 210 -9.71 5.11 8.44
CA LYS A 210 -10.50 4.89 9.65
C LYS A 210 -9.60 4.32 10.72
N ASP A 211 -9.66 4.91 11.91
CA ASP A 211 -8.83 4.50 13.05
C ASP A 211 -9.58 3.45 13.87
N TYR A 212 -8.95 2.32 14.15
CA TYR A 212 -9.46 1.23 14.97
C TYR A 212 -8.53 0.95 16.17
N ILE A 213 -7.73 1.95 16.58
CA ILE A 213 -6.82 1.79 17.72
C ILE A 213 -7.59 1.63 19.04
N ASP A 214 -8.71 2.34 19.20
CA ASP A 214 -9.51 2.26 20.42
C ASP A 214 -10.14 0.87 20.55
N GLU A 215 -10.66 0.30 19.47
CA GLU A 215 -11.21 -1.05 19.44
C GLU A 215 -10.15 -2.11 19.78
N VAL A 216 -8.91 -1.94 19.31
CA VAL A 216 -7.78 -2.82 19.70
C VAL A 216 -7.50 -2.72 21.19
N LEU A 217 -7.44 -1.50 21.75
CA LEU A 217 -7.18 -1.30 23.17
C LEU A 217 -8.32 -1.81 24.06
N GLU A 218 -9.57 -1.66 23.63
CA GLU A 218 -10.75 -2.22 24.31
C GLU A 218 -10.70 -3.74 24.32
N ALA A 219 -10.35 -4.38 23.19
CA ALA A 219 -10.18 -5.83 23.12
C ALA A 219 -9.06 -6.33 24.07
N ILE A 220 -7.92 -5.68 24.10
CA ILE A 220 -6.80 -6.03 24.99
C ILE A 220 -7.17 -5.83 26.48
N ALA A 221 -8.01 -4.85 26.78
CA ALA A 221 -8.43 -4.56 28.14
C ALA A 221 -9.51 -5.53 28.68
N ASP A 222 -10.15 -6.30 27.81
CA ASP A 222 -11.17 -7.28 28.19
C ASP A 222 -10.54 -8.59 28.65
N PRO A 223 -10.61 -8.94 29.96
CA PRO A 223 -9.98 -10.14 30.49
C PRO A 223 -10.64 -11.46 30.02
N GLU A 224 -11.80 -11.40 29.39
CA GLU A 224 -12.49 -12.57 28.84
C GLU A 224 -12.04 -12.87 27.40
N LYS A 225 -11.25 -11.98 26.78
CA LYS A 225 -10.77 -12.13 25.42
C LYS A 225 -9.31 -12.60 25.37
N HIS A 226 -9.04 -13.46 24.42
CA HIS A 226 -7.68 -13.85 24.02
C HIS A 226 -7.35 -13.12 22.73
N VAL A 227 -6.49 -12.10 22.83
CA VAL A 227 -6.23 -11.19 21.71
C VAL A 227 -4.93 -11.57 21.01
N VAL A 228 -5.05 -12.05 19.79
CA VAL A 228 -3.91 -12.41 18.95
C VAL A 228 -3.70 -11.38 17.86
N VAL A 229 -2.46 -11.17 17.43
CA VAL A 229 -2.14 -10.27 16.34
C VAL A 229 -1.28 -10.96 15.29
N GLN A 230 -1.59 -10.70 14.02
CA GLN A 230 -0.78 -11.09 12.86
C GLN A 230 -0.22 -9.86 12.15
N THR A 231 1.00 -9.94 11.64
CA THR A 231 1.64 -8.84 10.91
C THR A 231 2.05 -9.25 9.50
N ALA A 232 1.68 -8.46 8.49
CA ALA A 232 2.07 -8.70 7.11
C ALA A 232 3.58 -8.41 6.86
N PRO A 233 4.23 -9.10 5.90
CA PRO A 233 5.68 -9.00 5.68
C PRO A 233 6.16 -7.56 5.39
N SER A 234 5.38 -6.76 4.67
CA SER A 234 5.77 -5.38 4.33
C SER A 234 5.73 -4.41 5.52
N VAL A 235 5.12 -4.78 6.65
CA VAL A 235 5.06 -3.91 7.85
C VAL A 235 6.46 -3.75 8.44
N ARG A 236 7.21 -4.84 8.58
CA ARG A 236 8.59 -4.83 9.11
C ARG A 236 9.55 -3.95 8.31
N ALA A 237 9.31 -3.82 7.00
CA ALA A 237 10.15 -3.06 6.08
C ALA A 237 9.88 -1.54 6.09
N ALA A 238 8.81 -1.08 6.75
CA ALA A 238 8.39 0.32 6.68
C ALA A 238 8.07 0.95 8.05
N LEU A 239 7.66 0.17 9.05
CA LEU A 239 7.26 0.68 10.37
C LEU A 239 8.33 1.57 11.01
N GLY A 240 9.62 1.24 10.83
CA GLY A 240 10.74 1.99 11.37
C GLY A 240 10.78 3.46 10.93
N GLU A 241 10.25 3.78 9.75
CA GLU A 241 10.20 5.15 9.22
C GLU A 241 9.42 6.10 10.14
N GLU A 242 8.39 5.61 10.84
CA GLU A 242 7.60 6.37 11.81
C GLU A 242 8.36 6.68 13.12
N PHE A 243 9.51 6.04 13.32
CA PHE A 243 10.38 6.18 14.48
C PHE A 243 11.77 6.74 14.11
N GLY A 244 11.91 7.30 12.90
CA GLY A 244 13.11 7.98 12.44
C GLY A 244 14.19 7.07 11.84
N TYR A 245 13.91 5.79 11.61
CA TYR A 245 14.81 4.92 10.86
C TYR A 245 14.82 5.27 9.36
N PRO A 246 15.92 5.02 8.65
CA PRO A 246 15.98 5.13 7.21
C PRO A 246 14.91 4.27 6.51
N ILE A 247 14.45 4.71 5.34
CA ILE A 247 13.53 3.94 4.51
C ILE A 247 14.14 2.58 4.18
N GLY A 248 13.35 1.51 4.35
CA GLY A 248 13.83 0.16 4.10
C GLY A 248 14.75 -0.38 5.22
N THR A 249 14.49 0.03 6.47
CA THR A 249 15.10 -0.61 7.63
C THR A 249 14.20 -1.73 8.15
N ASP A 250 14.75 -2.92 8.29
CA ASP A 250 14.06 -4.05 8.92
C ASP A 250 13.93 -3.83 10.42
N VAL A 251 12.70 -3.89 10.93
CA VAL A 251 12.39 -3.74 12.36
C VAL A 251 11.52 -4.88 12.89
N GLU A 252 11.58 -6.08 12.26
CA GLU A 252 10.75 -7.24 12.61
C GLU A 252 10.75 -7.52 14.11
N GLY A 253 11.90 -7.80 14.71
CA GLY A 253 11.95 -8.21 16.10
C GLY A 253 11.55 -7.11 17.08
N ARG A 254 11.83 -5.83 16.77
CA ARG A 254 11.33 -4.71 17.58
C ARG A 254 9.82 -4.53 17.47
N MET A 255 9.25 -4.78 16.30
CA MET A 255 7.81 -4.79 16.09
C MET A 255 7.14 -5.86 16.95
N VAL A 256 7.68 -7.09 16.95
CA VAL A 256 7.19 -8.18 17.80
C VAL A 256 7.27 -7.81 19.28
N ALA A 257 8.42 -7.27 19.70
CA ALA A 257 8.61 -6.82 21.08
C ALA A 257 7.63 -5.72 21.49
N ALA A 258 7.33 -4.78 20.59
CA ALA A 258 6.35 -3.72 20.85
C ALA A 258 4.94 -4.30 21.03
N LEU A 259 4.51 -5.18 20.15
CA LEU A 259 3.18 -5.80 20.19
C LEU A 259 2.95 -6.58 21.49
N ARG A 260 3.93 -7.35 21.95
CA ARG A 260 3.84 -8.02 23.26
C ARG A 260 3.69 -7.04 24.42
N ARG A 261 4.45 -5.93 24.39
CA ARG A 261 4.39 -4.92 25.47
C ARG A 261 3.13 -4.06 25.43
N ILE A 262 2.45 -3.99 24.29
CA ILE A 262 1.12 -3.38 24.18
C ILE A 262 0.08 -4.24 24.92
N GLY A 263 0.27 -5.57 24.96
CA GLY A 263 -0.58 -6.48 25.71
C GLY A 263 -1.28 -7.54 24.86
N PHE A 264 -0.85 -7.77 23.63
CA PHE A 264 -1.33 -8.92 22.85
C PHE A 264 -0.89 -10.23 23.49
N ASP A 265 -1.80 -11.19 23.61
CA ASP A 265 -1.52 -12.51 24.20
C ASP A 265 -0.59 -13.35 23.32
N LYS A 266 -0.74 -13.20 22.00
CA LYS A 266 0.10 -13.86 20.99
C LYS A 266 0.40 -12.93 19.82
N VAL A 267 1.64 -12.99 19.35
CA VAL A 267 2.14 -12.23 18.20
C VAL A 267 2.62 -13.19 17.14
N PHE A 268 1.90 -13.26 16.03
CA PHE A 268 2.13 -14.19 14.95
C PHE A 268 2.54 -13.51 13.64
N ASP A 269 3.07 -14.28 12.72
CA ASP A 269 3.46 -13.83 11.38
C ASP A 269 2.42 -14.22 10.33
N THR A 270 1.88 -13.26 9.58
CA THR A 270 1.01 -13.54 8.43
C THR A 270 1.74 -14.35 7.35
N ASP A 271 3.08 -14.36 7.36
CA ASP A 271 3.89 -15.15 6.45
C ASP A 271 3.62 -16.66 6.58
N PHE A 272 3.25 -17.16 7.77
CA PHE A 272 2.75 -18.52 7.95
C PHE A 272 1.58 -18.82 7.01
N SER A 273 0.59 -17.95 6.95
CA SER A 273 -0.56 -18.14 6.08
C SER A 273 -0.30 -17.77 4.61
N ALA A 274 0.77 -17.03 4.32
CA ALA A 274 1.22 -16.87 2.95
C ALA A 274 1.77 -18.19 2.39
N ASP A 275 2.55 -18.95 3.19
CA ASP A 275 2.96 -20.32 2.83
C ASP A 275 1.73 -21.23 2.63
N LEU A 276 0.73 -21.14 3.51
CA LEU A 276 -0.52 -21.89 3.38
C LEU A 276 -1.28 -21.52 2.09
N THR A 277 -1.32 -20.22 1.74
CA THR A 277 -1.94 -19.74 0.51
C THR A 277 -1.26 -20.34 -0.72
N ILE A 278 0.08 -20.41 -0.73
CA ILE A 278 0.80 -21.05 -1.84
C ILE A 278 0.48 -22.53 -1.96
N MET A 279 0.31 -23.24 -0.86
CA MET A 279 -0.07 -24.67 -0.93
C MET A 279 -1.41 -24.87 -1.62
N GLU A 280 -2.42 -24.06 -1.27
CA GLU A 280 -3.75 -24.13 -1.89
C GLU A 280 -3.76 -23.57 -3.33
N GLU A 281 -3.16 -22.40 -3.56
CA GLU A 281 -3.19 -21.72 -4.87
C GLU A 281 -2.33 -22.45 -5.92
N ALA A 282 -1.17 -22.99 -5.54
CA ALA A 282 -0.37 -23.84 -6.43
C ALA A 282 -1.10 -25.15 -6.76
N HIS A 283 -1.79 -25.75 -5.78
CA HIS A 283 -2.62 -26.93 -6.02
C HIS A 283 -3.77 -26.60 -6.99
N GLU A 284 -4.48 -25.51 -6.76
CA GLU A 284 -5.56 -25.04 -7.66
C GLU A 284 -5.04 -24.77 -9.07
N PHE A 285 -3.86 -24.15 -9.20
CA PHE A 285 -3.23 -23.89 -10.49
C PHE A 285 -2.91 -25.19 -11.24
N ILE A 286 -2.29 -26.15 -10.54
CA ILE A 286 -1.95 -27.46 -11.12
C ILE A 286 -3.21 -28.21 -11.56
N ASP A 287 -4.26 -28.20 -10.74
CA ASP A 287 -5.55 -28.84 -11.04
C ASP A 287 -6.19 -28.22 -12.30
N ARG A 288 -6.24 -26.88 -12.39
CA ARG A 288 -6.78 -26.16 -13.57
C ARG A 288 -6.01 -26.49 -14.85
N VAL A 289 -4.69 -26.58 -14.78
CA VAL A 289 -3.84 -26.92 -15.94
C VAL A 289 -4.02 -28.38 -16.37
N GLN A 290 -4.07 -29.32 -15.43
CA GLN A 290 -4.13 -30.74 -15.74
C GLN A 290 -5.54 -31.22 -16.12
N ASN A 291 -6.57 -30.65 -15.47
CA ASN A 291 -7.96 -31.09 -15.61
C ASN A 291 -8.84 -30.17 -16.49
N GLY A 292 -8.24 -29.14 -17.12
CA GLY A 292 -8.94 -28.27 -18.06
C GLY A 292 -9.83 -27.22 -17.39
N GLY A 293 -9.37 -26.61 -16.29
CA GLY A 293 -10.05 -25.51 -15.61
C GLY A 293 -9.91 -24.17 -16.33
N VAL A 294 -10.52 -23.12 -15.78
CA VAL A 294 -10.50 -21.77 -16.36
C VAL A 294 -9.12 -21.14 -16.19
N LEU A 295 -8.50 -20.75 -17.30
CA LEU A 295 -7.21 -20.06 -17.36
C LEU A 295 -7.37 -18.67 -18.02
N PRO A 296 -6.50 -17.69 -17.72
CA PRO A 296 -5.47 -17.75 -16.68
C PRO A 296 -6.06 -17.87 -15.28
N LEU A 297 -5.34 -18.54 -14.35
CA LEU A 297 -5.58 -18.37 -12.92
C LEU A 297 -5.03 -17.00 -12.52
N ILE A 298 -5.79 -16.21 -11.78
CA ILE A 298 -5.40 -14.88 -11.31
C ILE A 298 -5.40 -14.86 -9.78
N THR A 299 -4.29 -14.39 -9.16
CA THR A 299 -4.15 -14.35 -7.70
C THR A 299 -5.24 -13.52 -7.02
N SER A 300 -5.62 -13.88 -5.79
CA SER A 300 -6.74 -13.29 -5.04
C SER A 300 -6.33 -12.54 -3.76
N CYS A 301 -5.06 -12.55 -3.37
CA CYS A 301 -4.59 -12.02 -2.09
C CYS A 301 -4.72 -10.50 -1.91
N SER A 302 -4.96 -9.74 -2.99
CA SER A 302 -5.07 -8.27 -2.97
C SER A 302 -6.54 -7.81 -3.03
N PRO A 303 -7.16 -7.41 -1.88
CA PRO A 303 -8.60 -7.10 -1.86
C PRO A 303 -8.97 -5.84 -2.65
N GLY A 304 -8.03 -4.93 -2.87
CA GLY A 304 -8.24 -3.80 -3.78
C GLY A 304 -8.36 -4.24 -5.24
N TRP A 305 -7.60 -5.26 -5.63
CA TRP A 305 -7.72 -5.91 -6.93
C TRP A 305 -9.05 -6.68 -7.03
N ILE A 306 -9.38 -7.48 -6.02
CA ILE A 306 -10.64 -8.24 -6.02
C ILE A 306 -11.84 -7.30 -6.19
N LYS A 307 -11.92 -6.23 -5.41
CA LYS A 307 -13.00 -5.24 -5.56
C LYS A 307 -12.98 -4.57 -6.93
N TYR A 308 -11.80 -4.35 -7.51
CA TYR A 308 -11.67 -3.82 -8.87
C TYR A 308 -12.19 -4.82 -9.90
N CYS A 309 -11.83 -6.09 -9.81
CA CYS A 309 -12.33 -7.16 -10.68
C CYS A 309 -13.85 -7.26 -10.61
N GLU A 310 -14.41 -7.31 -9.40
CA GLU A 310 -15.86 -7.37 -9.16
C GLU A 310 -16.63 -6.19 -9.81
N HIS A 311 -16.04 -4.98 -9.88
CA HIS A 311 -16.66 -3.79 -10.48
C HIS A 311 -16.40 -3.66 -11.99
N TYR A 312 -15.19 -3.90 -12.46
CA TYR A 312 -14.74 -3.53 -13.80
C TYR A 312 -14.51 -4.71 -14.73
N PHE A 313 -14.31 -5.92 -14.17
CA PHE A 313 -14.11 -7.18 -14.89
C PHE A 313 -14.98 -8.31 -14.31
N PRO A 314 -16.31 -8.09 -14.13
CA PRO A 314 -17.17 -9.06 -13.44
C PRO A 314 -17.26 -10.42 -14.14
N ASP A 315 -16.95 -10.51 -15.42
CA ASP A 315 -16.97 -11.75 -16.18
C ASP A 315 -15.66 -12.56 -16.02
N MET A 316 -14.62 -11.98 -15.38
CA MET A 316 -13.38 -12.65 -15.06
C MET A 316 -13.31 -13.17 -13.62
N THR A 317 -14.41 -13.13 -12.87
CA THR A 317 -14.44 -13.63 -11.48
C THR A 317 -14.15 -15.13 -11.38
N GLU A 318 -14.46 -15.91 -12.41
CA GLU A 318 -14.12 -17.35 -12.49
C GLU A 318 -12.61 -17.61 -12.72
N ASN A 319 -11.88 -16.62 -13.22
CA ASN A 319 -10.43 -16.68 -13.37
C ASN A 319 -9.71 -16.47 -12.03
N LEU A 320 -10.35 -15.84 -11.04
CA LEU A 320 -9.72 -15.60 -9.74
C LEU A 320 -9.44 -16.93 -9.03
N SER A 321 -8.33 -16.99 -8.31
CA SER A 321 -8.09 -18.05 -7.34
C SER A 321 -9.19 -18.04 -6.28
N SER A 322 -9.73 -19.18 -5.95
CA SER A 322 -10.74 -19.31 -4.90
C SER A 322 -10.17 -19.19 -3.49
N CYS A 323 -8.85 -19.12 -3.35
CA CYS A 323 -8.17 -19.00 -2.08
C CYS A 323 -8.49 -17.68 -1.36
N LYS A 324 -8.76 -17.75 -0.06
CA LYS A 324 -8.76 -16.57 0.81
C LYS A 324 -7.37 -15.92 0.80
N SER A 325 -7.30 -14.63 1.09
CA SER A 325 -6.00 -13.96 1.26
C SER A 325 -5.26 -14.50 2.49
N PRO A 326 -3.92 -14.35 2.56
CA PRO A 326 -3.15 -14.73 3.76
C PRO A 326 -3.72 -14.16 5.06
N GLN A 327 -4.22 -12.90 5.06
CA GLN A 327 -4.89 -12.32 6.22
C GLN A 327 -6.07 -13.17 6.67
N GLN A 328 -6.94 -13.56 5.76
CA GLN A 328 -8.17 -14.29 6.07
C GLN A 328 -7.88 -15.77 6.33
N MET A 329 -6.95 -16.39 5.62
CA MET A 329 -6.51 -17.75 5.94
C MET A 329 -5.94 -17.83 7.35
N PHE A 330 -5.13 -16.83 7.74
CA PHE A 330 -4.60 -16.75 9.11
C PHE A 330 -5.74 -16.68 10.15
N GLY A 331 -6.70 -15.78 9.94
CA GLY A 331 -7.85 -15.64 10.82
C GLY A 331 -8.68 -16.93 10.90
N ALA A 332 -8.96 -17.55 9.75
CA ALA A 332 -9.70 -18.81 9.70
C ALA A 332 -8.97 -19.92 10.47
N ILE A 333 -7.66 -20.09 10.31
CA ILE A 333 -6.87 -21.07 11.06
C ILE A 333 -6.81 -20.73 12.56
N THR A 334 -6.73 -19.45 12.91
CA THR A 334 -6.78 -19.01 14.31
C THR A 334 -8.12 -19.34 14.97
N LYS A 335 -9.23 -19.08 14.28
CA LYS A 335 -10.58 -19.35 14.80
C LYS A 335 -10.99 -20.83 14.75
N THR A 336 -10.27 -21.67 13.99
CA THR A 336 -10.54 -23.11 13.88
C THR A 336 -9.46 -23.95 14.55
N TYR A 337 -8.32 -24.15 13.90
CA TYR A 337 -7.25 -25.02 14.37
C TYR A 337 -6.63 -24.57 15.71
N TYR A 338 -6.25 -23.27 15.81
CA TYR A 338 -5.67 -22.75 17.03
C TYR A 338 -6.67 -22.77 18.20
N ALA A 339 -7.93 -22.42 17.96
CA ALA A 339 -9.01 -22.52 18.95
C ALA A 339 -9.17 -23.95 19.47
N GLU A 340 -9.19 -24.96 18.55
CA GLU A 340 -9.26 -26.39 18.92
C GLU A 340 -8.05 -26.84 19.75
N LYS A 341 -6.84 -26.45 19.33
CA LYS A 341 -5.59 -26.79 20.03
C LYS A 341 -5.47 -26.20 21.43
N THR A 342 -6.03 -25.00 21.62
CA THR A 342 -5.99 -24.30 22.93
C THR A 342 -7.22 -24.59 23.78
N GLY A 343 -8.25 -25.21 23.21
CA GLY A 343 -9.52 -25.48 23.89
C GLY A 343 -10.35 -24.21 24.13
N MET A 344 -10.14 -23.14 23.36
CA MET A 344 -10.85 -21.87 23.48
C MET A 344 -12.07 -21.84 22.57
N ASP A 345 -13.12 -21.11 22.98
CA ASP A 345 -14.24 -20.80 22.07
C ASP A 345 -13.75 -19.77 21.02
N PRO A 346 -13.97 -19.99 19.71
CA PRO A 346 -13.63 -19.01 18.68
C PRO A 346 -14.15 -17.58 18.93
N LYS A 347 -15.27 -17.43 19.67
CA LYS A 347 -15.84 -16.13 20.04
C LYS A 347 -15.01 -15.35 21.05
N ASP A 348 -14.19 -16.05 21.84
CA ASP A 348 -13.35 -15.44 22.87
C ASP A 348 -11.96 -15.07 22.33
N ILE A 349 -11.63 -15.51 21.14
CA ILE A 349 -10.41 -15.11 20.43
C ILE A 349 -10.72 -13.87 19.59
N VAL A 350 -9.96 -12.80 19.79
CA VAL A 350 -9.98 -11.60 18.93
C VAL A 350 -8.74 -11.62 18.03
N CYS A 351 -8.95 -11.78 16.73
CA CYS A 351 -7.87 -11.75 15.74
C CYS A 351 -7.69 -10.34 15.19
N VAL A 352 -6.56 -9.72 15.51
CA VAL A 352 -6.17 -8.40 14.99
C VAL A 352 -5.14 -8.58 13.87
N SER A 353 -5.32 -7.88 12.76
CA SER A 353 -4.35 -7.88 11.66
C SER A 353 -3.68 -6.51 11.51
N VAL A 354 -2.35 -6.50 11.37
CA VAL A 354 -1.57 -5.31 11.03
C VAL A 354 -1.13 -5.40 9.58
N MET A 355 -1.68 -4.51 8.74
CA MET A 355 -1.56 -4.61 7.29
C MET A 355 -1.01 -3.32 6.65
N PRO A 356 -0.20 -3.41 5.59
CA PRO A 356 0.25 -2.25 4.82
C PRO A 356 -0.87 -1.65 3.94
N CYS A 357 -2.09 -2.14 4.07
CA CYS A 357 -3.18 -2.00 3.11
C CYS A 357 -4.46 -1.52 3.79
N THR A 358 -5.12 -0.51 3.22
CA THR A 358 -6.42 -0.04 3.71
C THR A 358 -7.59 -0.89 3.18
N ALA A 359 -7.43 -1.56 2.03
CA ALA A 359 -8.47 -2.45 1.49
C ALA A 359 -8.69 -3.70 2.37
N LYS A 360 -7.75 -4.06 3.24
CA LYS A 360 -7.91 -5.13 4.24
C LYS A 360 -9.02 -4.82 5.25
N LYS A 361 -9.29 -3.53 5.54
CA LYS A 361 -10.46 -3.11 6.33
C LYS A 361 -11.80 -3.38 5.63
N PHE A 362 -11.82 -3.35 4.30
CA PHE A 362 -12.98 -3.76 3.52
C PHE A 362 -13.09 -5.29 3.47
N GLU A 363 -11.98 -5.99 3.34
CA GLU A 363 -11.96 -7.45 3.21
C GLU A 363 -12.54 -8.17 4.44
N ILE A 364 -12.22 -7.71 5.66
CA ILE A 364 -12.76 -8.32 6.90
C ILE A 364 -14.28 -8.21 7.03
N GLY A 365 -14.91 -7.28 6.29
CA GLY A 365 -16.36 -7.11 6.27
C GLY A 365 -17.08 -7.90 5.18
N ARG A 366 -16.41 -8.82 4.46
CA ARG A 366 -17.07 -9.70 3.48
C ARG A 366 -17.86 -10.81 4.20
N GLU A 367 -19.02 -11.16 3.66
CA GLU A 367 -19.97 -12.07 4.32
C GLU A 367 -19.45 -13.51 4.47
N ASP A 368 -18.54 -13.94 3.58
CA ASP A 368 -18.01 -15.31 3.52
C ASP A 368 -16.67 -15.49 4.26
N GLN A 369 -16.25 -14.52 5.08
CA GLN A 369 -15.02 -14.57 5.86
C GLN A 369 -15.30 -14.96 7.33
N ASN A 370 -15.83 -16.19 7.55
CA ASN A 370 -16.35 -16.64 8.85
C ASN A 370 -16.30 -18.17 9.02
N ALA A 371 -15.15 -18.78 8.78
CA ALA A 371 -14.95 -20.24 8.77
C ALA A 371 -15.43 -20.96 10.04
N ALA A 372 -15.35 -20.31 11.21
CA ALA A 372 -15.82 -20.83 12.50
C ALA A 372 -17.23 -20.32 12.89
N GLY A 373 -17.98 -19.71 11.97
CA GLY A 373 -19.27 -19.08 12.25
C GLY A 373 -19.17 -17.72 12.97
N VAL A 374 -17.96 -17.20 13.13
CA VAL A 374 -17.61 -15.84 13.60
C VAL A 374 -16.63 -15.24 12.61
N PRO A 375 -16.44 -13.90 12.56
CA PRO A 375 -15.45 -13.31 11.66
C PRO A 375 -14.08 -13.95 11.79
N ASP A 376 -13.43 -14.25 10.66
CA ASP A 376 -12.07 -14.81 10.65
C ASP A 376 -11.08 -13.81 11.25
N VAL A 377 -11.19 -12.54 10.88
CA VAL A 377 -10.42 -11.42 11.43
C VAL A 377 -11.38 -10.37 11.96
N ASP A 378 -11.21 -9.97 13.21
CA ASP A 378 -12.12 -9.05 13.90
C ASP A 378 -11.74 -7.58 13.63
N ILE A 379 -10.45 -7.24 13.69
CA ILE A 379 -9.96 -5.87 13.56
C ILE A 379 -8.77 -5.84 12.60
N ALA A 380 -8.79 -4.89 11.65
CA ALA A 380 -7.66 -4.64 10.76
C ALA A 380 -7.12 -3.21 10.96
N ILE A 381 -5.87 -3.08 11.37
CA ILE A 381 -5.16 -1.81 11.49
C ILE A 381 -4.04 -1.71 10.45
N THR A 382 -3.69 -0.48 10.09
CA THR A 382 -2.60 -0.21 9.15
C THR A 382 -1.25 -0.09 9.85
N THR A 383 -0.16 -0.11 9.09
CA THR A 383 1.20 0.20 9.62
C THR A 383 1.23 1.56 10.33
N ARG A 384 0.52 2.57 9.80
CA ARG A 384 0.42 3.90 10.44
C ARG A 384 -0.36 3.87 11.75
N GLU A 385 -1.44 3.10 11.83
CA GLU A 385 -2.19 2.90 13.07
C GLU A 385 -1.33 2.19 14.11
N LEU A 386 -0.60 1.13 13.72
CA LEU A 386 0.36 0.47 14.63
C LEU A 386 1.39 1.46 15.18
N ALA A 387 1.97 2.31 14.33
CA ALA A 387 2.93 3.31 14.79
C ALA A 387 2.30 4.30 15.80
N ARG A 388 1.05 4.73 15.56
CA ARG A 388 0.31 5.57 16.52
C ARG A 388 0.00 4.83 17.82
N LEU A 389 -0.39 3.56 17.75
CA LEU A 389 -0.65 2.71 18.90
C LEU A 389 0.60 2.57 19.78
N ILE A 390 1.77 2.27 19.18
CA ILE A 390 3.06 2.20 19.88
C ILE A 390 3.39 3.54 20.56
N LYS A 391 3.22 4.66 19.85
CA LYS A 391 3.45 6.02 20.41
C LYS A 391 2.47 6.33 21.55
N ARG A 392 1.20 5.94 21.41
CA ARG A 392 0.13 6.18 22.40
C ARG A 392 0.36 5.38 23.70
N THR A 393 0.94 4.21 23.61
CA THR A 393 1.30 3.39 24.79
C THR A 393 2.60 3.83 25.48
N GLY A 394 3.30 4.83 24.93
CA GLY A 394 4.51 5.39 25.52
C GLY A 394 5.75 4.50 25.41
N LEU A 395 5.75 3.53 24.50
CA LEU A 395 6.91 2.66 24.29
C LEU A 395 8.04 3.38 23.55
N ASP A 396 9.26 3.27 24.04
CA ASP A 396 10.46 3.64 23.30
C ASP A 396 10.81 2.54 22.30
N PHE A 397 10.25 2.64 21.10
CA PHE A 397 10.42 1.66 20.04
C PHE A 397 11.89 1.41 19.67
N THR A 398 12.71 2.45 19.72
CA THR A 398 14.14 2.37 19.34
C THR A 398 14.98 1.61 20.34
N GLY A 399 14.57 1.61 21.60
CA GLY A 399 15.21 0.90 22.70
C GLY A 399 14.74 -0.54 22.92
N LEU A 400 13.74 -1.02 22.15
CA LEU A 400 13.21 -2.36 22.31
C LEU A 400 14.21 -3.44 21.84
N PRO A 401 14.24 -4.62 22.49
CA PRO A 401 15.02 -5.76 22.03
C PRO A 401 14.42 -6.36 20.75
N GLU A 402 15.19 -7.18 20.07
CA GLU A 402 14.69 -8.03 18.99
C GLU A 402 14.07 -9.30 19.60
N GLU A 403 12.83 -9.61 19.25
CA GLU A 403 12.09 -10.80 19.70
C GLU A 403 11.53 -11.56 18.49
N ASN A 404 11.29 -12.87 18.66
CA ASN A 404 10.71 -13.72 17.61
C ASN A 404 9.20 -13.80 17.74
N PHE A 405 8.52 -14.14 16.65
CA PHE A 405 7.10 -14.49 16.67
C PHE A 405 6.82 -15.73 17.55
N ASP A 406 5.56 -15.89 17.92
CA ASP A 406 5.10 -16.99 18.76
C ASP A 406 4.75 -18.24 17.94
N ASP A 407 5.02 -19.43 18.51
CA ASP A 407 4.53 -20.69 17.97
C ASP A 407 3.04 -20.92 18.32
N PRO A 408 2.30 -21.71 17.51
CA PRO A 408 2.73 -22.47 16.32
C PRO A 408 2.57 -21.73 14.99
N LEU A 409 2.04 -20.51 14.96
CA LEU A 409 1.69 -19.78 13.74
C LEU A 409 2.71 -18.66 13.39
N GLY A 410 3.93 -18.77 13.87
CA GLY A 410 5.00 -17.79 13.65
C GLY A 410 6.12 -18.28 12.72
N GLU A 411 6.14 -19.57 12.37
CA GLU A 411 7.15 -20.12 11.48
C GLU A 411 6.80 -19.89 10.02
N SER A 412 7.74 -19.33 9.25
CA SER A 412 7.53 -18.96 7.86
C SER A 412 8.79 -19.18 7.00
N THR A 413 8.59 -19.29 5.69
CA THR A 413 9.67 -19.46 4.71
C THR A 413 10.05 -18.16 4.02
N GLY A 414 11.14 -18.17 3.25
CA GLY A 414 11.51 -17.05 2.40
C GLY A 414 10.48 -16.75 1.31
N ALA A 415 9.79 -17.78 0.80
CA ALA A 415 8.72 -17.62 -0.19
C ALA A 415 7.57 -16.75 0.34
N ALA A 416 7.20 -16.90 1.61
CA ALA A 416 6.15 -16.10 2.24
C ALA A 416 6.55 -14.63 2.41
N VAL A 417 7.78 -14.36 2.82
CA VAL A 417 8.28 -13.00 3.06
C VAL A 417 8.18 -12.14 1.80
N ILE A 418 8.51 -12.67 0.63
CA ILE A 418 8.51 -11.91 -0.63
C ILE A 418 7.11 -11.55 -1.14
N PHE A 419 6.03 -12.05 -0.56
CA PHE A 419 4.65 -11.66 -0.89
C PHE A 419 4.41 -10.14 -0.81
N GLY A 420 5.20 -9.46 -0.01
CA GLY A 420 5.10 -8.02 0.14
C GLY A 420 5.57 -7.22 -1.08
N ALA A 421 6.35 -7.80 -1.97
CA ALA A 421 6.84 -7.20 -3.22
C ALA A 421 6.05 -7.73 -4.43
N THR A 422 5.89 -6.90 -5.47
CA THR A 422 5.25 -7.34 -6.72
C THR A 422 6.09 -8.40 -7.42
N GLY A 423 5.47 -9.49 -7.82
CA GLY A 423 6.10 -10.70 -8.36
C GLY A 423 6.42 -11.75 -7.30
N GLY A 424 6.30 -11.39 -6.02
CA GLY A 424 6.64 -12.29 -4.92
C GLY A 424 5.68 -13.46 -4.76
N VAL A 425 4.38 -13.25 -4.99
CA VAL A 425 3.39 -14.35 -4.98
C VAL A 425 3.64 -15.28 -6.16
N MET A 426 3.87 -14.71 -7.35
CA MET A 426 4.21 -15.48 -8.55
C MET A 426 5.47 -16.32 -8.32
N GLU A 427 6.53 -15.72 -7.80
CA GLU A 427 7.77 -16.43 -7.52
C GLU A 427 7.58 -17.54 -6.49
N ALA A 428 6.85 -17.29 -5.40
CA ALA A 428 6.54 -18.29 -4.38
C ALA A 428 5.74 -19.47 -4.95
N ALA A 429 4.74 -19.17 -5.80
CA ALA A 429 3.94 -20.19 -6.47
C ALA A 429 4.77 -21.03 -7.45
N LEU A 430 5.65 -20.39 -8.23
CA LEU A 430 6.54 -21.08 -9.16
C LEU A 430 7.52 -22.00 -8.41
N ARG A 431 8.10 -21.57 -7.29
CA ARG A 431 8.98 -22.41 -6.45
C ARG A 431 8.31 -23.72 -6.05
N THR A 432 7.03 -23.66 -5.67
CA THR A 432 6.27 -24.83 -5.24
C THR A 432 5.72 -25.64 -6.42
N ALA A 433 5.11 -24.98 -7.41
CA ALA A 433 4.47 -25.67 -8.55
C ALA A 433 5.48 -26.43 -9.42
N VAL A 434 6.66 -25.85 -9.69
CA VAL A 434 7.69 -26.50 -10.49
C VAL A 434 8.17 -27.81 -9.83
N GLU A 435 8.51 -27.77 -8.54
CA GLU A 435 8.95 -28.98 -7.82
C GLU A 435 7.84 -30.03 -7.70
N THR A 436 6.60 -29.59 -7.47
CA THR A 436 5.46 -30.51 -7.39
C THR A 436 5.20 -31.22 -8.73
N LEU A 437 5.33 -30.49 -9.85
CA LEU A 437 5.08 -31.04 -11.19
C LEU A 437 6.24 -31.89 -11.73
N THR A 438 7.48 -31.50 -11.44
CA THR A 438 8.67 -32.20 -11.96
C THR A 438 9.13 -33.32 -11.04
N GLY A 439 8.85 -33.24 -9.74
CA GLY A 439 9.43 -34.11 -8.72
C GLY A 439 10.94 -33.91 -8.52
N GLU A 440 11.51 -32.85 -9.09
CA GLU A 440 12.95 -32.55 -9.02
C GLU A 440 13.17 -31.25 -8.23
N GLU A 441 14.21 -31.21 -7.41
CA GLU A 441 14.58 -30.03 -6.63
C GLU A 441 15.09 -28.91 -7.57
N LEU A 442 14.62 -27.66 -7.32
CA LEU A 442 15.04 -26.49 -8.08
C LEU A 442 16.52 -26.17 -7.85
N ALA A 443 17.30 -26.18 -8.92
CA ALA A 443 18.71 -25.79 -8.88
C ALA A 443 18.89 -24.29 -8.54
N LYS A 444 17.92 -23.44 -8.88
CA LYS A 444 17.87 -22.01 -8.56
C LYS A 444 16.44 -21.66 -8.15
N VAL A 445 16.27 -21.09 -6.96
CA VAL A 445 14.97 -20.72 -6.40
C VAL A 445 14.52 -19.31 -6.75
N ASP A 446 15.42 -18.47 -7.29
CA ASP A 446 15.14 -17.07 -7.64
C ASP A 446 14.66 -16.95 -9.08
N PHE A 447 13.44 -16.46 -9.28
CA PHE A 447 12.83 -16.17 -10.57
C PHE A 447 12.95 -14.66 -10.86
N GLU A 448 14.15 -14.23 -11.30
CA GLU A 448 14.51 -12.82 -11.44
C GLU A 448 13.61 -12.04 -12.41
N ASP A 449 13.08 -12.69 -13.45
CA ASP A 449 12.24 -12.04 -14.47
C ASP A 449 10.92 -11.49 -13.90
N VAL A 450 10.44 -12.04 -12.78
CA VAL A 450 9.22 -11.58 -12.10
C VAL A 450 9.51 -10.64 -10.93
N ARG A 451 10.78 -10.44 -10.55
CA ARG A 451 11.21 -9.48 -9.50
C ARG A 451 11.25 -8.03 -10.01
N GLY A 452 11.41 -7.08 -9.09
CA GLY A 452 11.53 -5.65 -9.39
C GLY A 452 10.22 -4.89 -9.25
N THR A 453 10.23 -3.58 -9.53
CA THR A 453 9.08 -2.67 -9.33
C THR A 453 8.41 -2.23 -10.63
N ASP A 454 8.75 -2.83 -11.76
CA ASP A 454 8.11 -2.57 -13.04
C ASP A 454 6.60 -2.86 -12.97
N GLY A 455 5.82 -2.06 -13.67
CA GLY A 455 4.37 -2.10 -13.60
C GLY A 455 3.77 -3.39 -14.18
N ILE A 456 4.33 -3.88 -15.29
CA ILE A 456 3.99 -5.16 -15.93
C ILE A 456 5.28 -5.91 -16.19
N LYS A 457 5.28 -7.22 -15.87
CA LYS A 457 6.37 -8.16 -16.14
C LYS A 457 5.78 -9.42 -16.73
N GLU A 458 6.44 -10.00 -17.70
CA GLU A 458 6.00 -11.20 -18.41
C GLU A 458 7.17 -12.18 -18.52
N ALA A 459 6.92 -13.46 -18.29
CA ALA A 459 7.93 -14.50 -18.40
C ALA A 459 7.32 -15.82 -18.92
N THR A 460 8.17 -16.67 -19.45
CA THR A 460 7.80 -18.04 -19.84
C THR A 460 8.81 -19.00 -19.25
N TYR A 461 8.31 -19.99 -18.52
CA TYR A 461 9.13 -21.03 -17.89
C TYR A 461 8.75 -22.39 -18.43
N ASN A 462 9.75 -23.20 -18.81
CA ASN A 462 9.50 -24.59 -19.18
C ASN A 462 9.36 -25.42 -17.90
N VAL A 463 8.17 -25.96 -17.66
CA VAL A 463 7.84 -26.77 -16.49
C VAL A 463 7.35 -28.13 -16.95
N ALA A 464 8.09 -29.18 -16.65
CA ALA A 464 7.77 -30.56 -17.06
C ALA A 464 7.50 -30.72 -18.59
N GLY A 465 8.19 -29.92 -19.42
CA GLY A 465 8.05 -29.97 -20.90
C GLY A 465 6.91 -29.08 -21.43
N MET A 466 6.20 -28.32 -20.58
CA MET A 466 5.18 -27.36 -20.97
C MET A 466 5.71 -25.93 -20.75
N ASP A 467 5.49 -25.05 -21.73
CA ASP A 467 5.83 -23.63 -21.62
C ASP A 467 4.73 -22.90 -20.83
N VAL A 468 4.99 -22.65 -19.55
CA VAL A 468 4.09 -21.92 -18.65
C VAL A 468 4.34 -20.42 -18.82
N LYS A 469 3.36 -19.72 -19.39
CA LYS A 469 3.40 -18.26 -19.57
C LYS A 469 2.78 -17.59 -18.36
N VAL A 470 3.52 -16.66 -17.73
CA VAL A 470 3.08 -15.94 -16.54
C VAL A 470 3.17 -14.43 -16.75
N ALA A 471 2.33 -13.70 -16.04
CA ALA A 471 2.39 -12.24 -16.02
C ALA A 471 2.19 -11.69 -14.61
N VAL A 472 2.80 -10.55 -14.33
CA VAL A 472 2.68 -9.83 -13.07
C VAL A 472 2.29 -8.39 -13.38
N ALA A 473 1.22 -7.88 -12.76
CA ALA A 473 0.83 -6.49 -12.85
C ALA A 473 0.73 -5.84 -11.46
N SER A 474 1.31 -4.65 -11.30
CA SER A 474 1.23 -3.87 -10.08
C SER A 474 0.68 -2.47 -10.34
N GLY A 475 -0.37 -2.09 -9.55
CA GLY A 475 -1.23 -0.95 -9.84
C GLY A 475 -2.35 -1.32 -10.81
N LEU A 476 -3.56 -0.83 -10.51
CA LEU A 476 -4.77 -1.30 -11.21
C LEU A 476 -4.87 -0.83 -12.68
N ARG A 477 -4.22 0.27 -13.04
CA ARG A 477 -4.11 0.67 -14.44
C ARG A 477 -3.32 -0.35 -15.27
N ASN A 478 -2.22 -0.86 -14.72
CA ASN A 478 -1.41 -1.90 -15.35
C ASN A 478 -2.19 -3.23 -15.41
N ALA A 479 -2.92 -3.55 -14.33
CA ALA A 479 -3.82 -4.70 -14.34
C ALA A 479 -4.85 -4.60 -15.46
N LYS A 480 -5.47 -3.42 -15.64
CA LYS A 480 -6.41 -3.19 -16.74
C LYS A 480 -5.77 -3.41 -18.11
N GLU A 481 -4.59 -2.86 -18.35
CA GLU A 481 -3.87 -3.03 -19.62
C GLU A 481 -3.60 -4.51 -19.93
N LEU A 482 -3.16 -5.27 -18.92
CA LEU A 482 -2.90 -6.70 -19.06
C LEU A 482 -4.19 -7.48 -19.37
N LEU A 483 -5.26 -7.22 -18.61
CA LEU A 483 -6.54 -7.92 -18.76
C LEU A 483 -7.27 -7.56 -20.05
N ASP A 484 -7.14 -6.32 -20.53
CA ASP A 484 -7.68 -5.94 -21.85
C ASP A 484 -7.04 -6.78 -22.98
N LYS A 485 -5.72 -7.07 -22.91
CA LYS A 485 -5.03 -7.96 -23.86
C LYS A 485 -5.53 -9.41 -23.77
N VAL A 486 -5.74 -9.90 -22.54
CA VAL A 486 -6.30 -11.25 -22.33
C VAL A 486 -7.70 -11.36 -22.92
N ASN A 487 -8.58 -10.38 -22.62
CA ASN A 487 -9.95 -10.36 -23.14
C ASN A 487 -10.04 -10.19 -24.67
N ALA A 488 -9.05 -9.50 -25.28
CA ALA A 488 -8.94 -9.37 -26.73
C ALA A 488 -8.40 -10.63 -27.42
N GLY A 489 -7.94 -11.63 -26.65
CA GLY A 489 -7.27 -12.83 -27.17
C GLY A 489 -5.87 -12.55 -27.73
N GLU A 490 -5.25 -11.42 -27.33
CA GLU A 490 -3.90 -11.02 -27.74
C GLU A 490 -2.81 -11.65 -26.87
N ALA A 491 -3.18 -12.20 -25.71
CA ALA A 491 -2.29 -12.86 -24.76
C ALA A 491 -2.95 -14.07 -24.11
N ASP A 492 -2.18 -15.14 -23.94
CA ASP A 492 -2.62 -16.45 -23.44
C ASP A 492 -1.77 -16.90 -22.25
N TYR A 493 -1.93 -16.22 -21.10
CA TYR A 493 -1.23 -16.60 -19.89
C TYR A 493 -1.88 -17.80 -19.20
N HIS A 494 -1.07 -18.53 -18.43
CA HIS A 494 -1.54 -19.60 -17.55
C HIS A 494 -1.79 -19.09 -16.14
N PHE A 495 -0.92 -18.18 -15.65
CA PHE A 495 -1.00 -17.64 -14.31
C PHE A 495 -0.68 -16.13 -14.29
N ILE A 496 -1.48 -15.34 -13.59
CA ILE A 496 -1.32 -13.90 -13.48
C ILE A 496 -1.32 -13.47 -12.00
N GLU A 497 -0.28 -12.74 -11.58
CA GLU A 497 -0.30 -12.02 -10.31
C GLU A 497 -0.79 -10.59 -10.51
N ILE A 498 -1.77 -10.14 -9.71
CA ILE A 498 -2.20 -8.73 -9.68
C ILE A 498 -2.09 -8.16 -8.27
N MET A 499 -1.22 -7.17 -8.11
CA MET A 499 -1.12 -6.34 -6.92
C MET A 499 -1.82 -5.00 -7.14
N GLY A 500 -2.82 -4.66 -6.29
CA GLY A 500 -3.55 -3.40 -6.41
C GLY A 500 -2.71 -2.14 -6.22
N CYS A 501 -1.55 -2.24 -5.55
CA CYS A 501 -0.66 -1.12 -5.30
C CYS A 501 0.60 -1.19 -6.20
N PRO A 502 1.08 -0.06 -6.76
CA PRO A 502 2.33 -0.04 -7.53
C PRO A 502 3.53 -0.51 -6.72
N GLY A 503 4.23 -1.54 -7.19
CA GLY A 503 5.38 -2.15 -6.51
C GLY A 503 4.99 -3.19 -5.44
N GLY A 504 3.69 -3.45 -5.21
CA GLY A 504 3.20 -4.40 -4.23
C GLY A 504 2.85 -3.78 -2.86
N CYS A 505 2.73 -4.62 -1.85
CA CYS A 505 2.33 -4.24 -0.49
C CYS A 505 3.35 -3.33 0.22
N VAL A 506 4.62 -3.34 -0.19
CA VAL A 506 5.66 -2.40 0.29
C VAL A 506 5.28 -0.93 0.05
N ASN A 507 4.39 -0.65 -0.90
CA ASN A 507 3.84 0.67 -1.21
C ASN A 507 2.32 0.71 -0.99
N GLY A 508 1.82 -0.10 -0.09
CA GLY A 508 0.40 -0.17 0.26
C GLY A 508 -0.16 1.13 0.81
N GLY A 509 -1.48 1.35 0.65
CA GLY A 509 -2.16 2.56 1.10
C GLY A 509 -2.14 2.79 2.61
N GLY A 510 -1.77 1.78 3.41
CA GLY A 510 -1.60 1.82 4.87
C GLY A 510 -0.17 2.03 5.35
N GLN A 511 0.82 2.06 4.45
CA GLN A 511 2.23 2.29 4.78
C GLN A 511 2.51 3.73 5.22
N PRO A 512 3.63 3.99 5.94
CA PRO A 512 4.08 5.33 6.29
C PRO A 512 4.08 6.29 5.12
N GLN A 513 3.65 7.53 5.39
CA GLN A 513 3.57 8.56 4.36
C GLN A 513 4.94 9.21 4.15
N VAL A 514 5.47 9.06 2.96
CA VAL A 514 6.74 9.68 2.55
C VAL A 514 6.46 11.02 1.91
N SER A 515 7.18 12.07 2.37
CA SER A 515 7.04 13.42 1.83
C SER A 515 7.38 13.47 0.33
N ALA A 516 6.79 14.42 -0.39
CA ALA A 516 7.07 14.60 -1.82
C ALA A 516 8.54 14.89 -2.11
N ASP A 517 9.22 15.58 -1.22
CA ASP A 517 10.67 15.90 -1.36
C ASP A 517 11.52 14.62 -1.45
N VAL A 518 11.14 13.57 -0.72
CA VAL A 518 11.83 12.27 -0.77
C VAL A 518 11.28 11.40 -1.92
N ARG A 519 9.96 11.27 -2.00
CA ARG A 519 9.29 10.38 -2.96
C ARG A 519 9.60 10.71 -4.43
N ASN A 520 9.80 12.00 -4.76
CA ASN A 520 10.09 12.43 -6.12
C ASN A 520 11.49 12.04 -6.63
N PHE A 521 12.41 11.69 -5.71
CA PHE A 521 13.83 11.48 -6.03
C PHE A 521 14.40 10.16 -5.45
N THR A 522 13.58 9.38 -4.75
CA THR A 522 13.98 8.10 -4.14
C THR A 522 12.98 7.02 -4.53
N ASP A 523 13.46 5.88 -4.99
CA ASP A 523 12.59 4.71 -5.18
C ASP A 523 12.33 4.02 -3.83
N VAL A 524 11.29 4.53 -3.15
CA VAL A 524 10.84 4.01 -1.85
C VAL A 524 10.37 2.57 -1.95
N ARG A 525 9.80 2.18 -3.09
CA ARG A 525 9.27 0.83 -3.33
C ARG A 525 10.41 -0.19 -3.33
N MET A 526 11.46 0.10 -4.10
CA MET A 526 12.63 -0.79 -4.18
C MET A 526 13.38 -0.84 -2.85
N ALA A 527 13.53 0.29 -2.15
CA ALA A 527 14.20 0.32 -0.84
C ALA A 527 13.51 -0.59 0.18
N ARG A 528 12.17 -0.58 0.23
CA ARG A 528 11.38 -1.46 1.10
C ARG A 528 11.35 -2.91 0.61
N ALA A 529 11.23 -3.14 -0.71
CA ALA A 529 11.22 -4.48 -1.29
C ALA A 529 12.55 -5.22 -1.05
N LYS A 530 13.67 -4.48 -1.07
CA LYS A 530 14.98 -5.05 -0.78
C LYS A 530 15.05 -5.71 0.60
N VAL A 531 14.37 -5.18 1.61
CA VAL A 531 14.31 -5.81 2.95
C VAL A 531 13.72 -7.23 2.83
N LEU A 532 12.64 -7.38 2.06
CA LEU A 532 11.97 -8.66 1.90
C LEU A 532 12.84 -9.66 1.12
N TYR A 533 13.51 -9.22 0.07
CA TYR A 533 14.45 -10.06 -0.67
C TYR A 533 15.66 -10.46 0.17
N ASP A 534 16.19 -9.52 0.98
CA ASP A 534 17.30 -9.81 1.89
C ASP A 534 16.87 -10.80 3.00
N ASN A 535 15.63 -10.74 3.45
CA ASN A 535 15.07 -11.68 4.43
C ASN A 535 14.84 -13.07 3.82
N ASP A 536 14.26 -13.16 2.62
CA ASP A 536 14.14 -14.42 1.88
C ASP A 536 15.51 -15.10 1.72
N ALA A 537 16.52 -14.35 1.29
CA ALA A 537 17.86 -14.90 1.07
C ALA A 537 18.54 -15.44 2.35
N LYS A 538 18.15 -14.94 3.54
CA LYS A 538 18.68 -15.39 4.83
C LYS A 538 17.91 -16.56 5.44
N LYS A 539 16.67 -16.82 5.01
CA LYS A 539 15.86 -17.93 5.55
C LYS A 539 16.47 -19.27 5.16
N ALA A 540 16.51 -20.20 6.11
CA ALA A 540 16.98 -21.57 5.87
C ALA A 540 16.03 -22.34 4.93
N ILE A 541 14.72 -22.07 5.05
CA ILE A 541 13.67 -22.65 4.20
C ILE A 541 13.14 -21.53 3.31
N ARG A 542 13.17 -21.76 2.00
CA ARG A 542 12.80 -20.76 1.01
C ARG A 542 11.60 -21.13 0.13
N LYS A 543 10.97 -22.27 0.40
CA LYS A 543 9.85 -22.82 -0.36
C LYS A 543 8.70 -23.15 0.59
N SER A 544 7.48 -22.78 0.23
CA SER A 544 6.31 -22.90 1.10
C SER A 544 5.96 -24.35 1.46
N HIS A 545 6.12 -25.28 0.52
CA HIS A 545 5.84 -26.70 0.74
C HIS A 545 6.83 -27.41 1.68
N GLU A 546 7.98 -26.77 1.96
CA GLU A 546 8.98 -27.28 2.93
C GLU A 546 8.73 -26.75 4.35
N ASN A 547 7.75 -25.87 4.58
CA ASN A 547 7.43 -25.36 5.91
C ASN A 547 6.86 -26.49 6.80
N PRO A 548 7.60 -26.90 7.88
CA PRO A 548 7.18 -28.02 8.72
C PRO A 548 5.90 -27.74 9.49
N SER A 549 5.64 -26.49 9.85
CA SER A 549 4.41 -26.10 10.55
C SER A 549 3.18 -26.17 9.62
N ILE A 550 3.34 -25.87 8.33
CA ILE A 550 2.28 -26.05 7.31
C ILE A 550 2.04 -27.55 7.04
N GLN A 551 3.10 -28.35 6.90
CA GLN A 551 2.97 -29.80 6.74
C GLN A 551 2.20 -30.41 7.91
N LYS A 552 2.56 -30.04 9.15
CA LYS A 552 1.86 -30.48 10.36
C LYS A 552 0.40 -30.04 10.39
N LEU A 553 0.06 -28.81 9.95
CA LEU A 553 -1.30 -28.33 9.86
C LEU A 553 -2.15 -29.21 8.91
N TYR A 554 -1.60 -29.62 7.78
CA TYR A 554 -2.28 -30.54 6.88
C TYR A 554 -2.43 -31.94 7.50
N GLU A 555 -1.40 -32.49 8.09
CA GLU A 555 -1.44 -33.83 8.71
C GLU A 555 -2.46 -33.92 9.85
N GLU A 556 -2.50 -32.91 10.69
CA GLU A 556 -3.33 -32.93 11.91
C GLU A 556 -4.76 -32.42 11.70
N PHE A 557 -5.00 -31.54 10.72
CA PHE A 557 -6.24 -30.79 10.66
C PHE A 557 -6.86 -30.70 9.27
N LEU A 558 -6.14 -30.23 8.27
CA LEU A 558 -6.70 -29.95 6.93
C LEU A 558 -6.71 -31.19 6.00
N GLY A 559 -5.89 -32.19 6.24
CA GLY A 559 -5.72 -33.38 5.42
C GLY A 559 -4.70 -33.19 4.29
N ARG A 560 -5.10 -32.58 3.19
CA ARG A 560 -4.22 -32.27 2.04
C ARG A 560 -4.68 -30.97 1.36
N PRO A 561 -3.81 -30.32 0.57
CA PRO A 561 -4.24 -29.19 -0.28
C PRO A 561 -5.45 -29.59 -1.15
N GLY A 562 -6.41 -28.68 -1.28
CA GLY A 562 -7.67 -28.91 -2.00
C GLY A 562 -8.60 -29.95 -1.38
N SER A 563 -8.39 -30.38 -0.13
CA SER A 563 -9.33 -31.25 0.57
C SER A 563 -10.67 -30.54 0.83
N HIS A 564 -11.75 -31.29 1.08
CA HIS A 564 -13.06 -30.71 1.42
C HIS A 564 -12.97 -29.75 2.62
N LYS A 565 -12.23 -30.14 3.67
CA LYS A 565 -12.04 -29.31 4.87
C LYS A 565 -11.21 -28.06 4.56
N ALA A 566 -10.16 -28.17 3.76
CA ALA A 566 -9.40 -27.00 3.31
C ALA A 566 -10.29 -26.04 2.50
N HIS A 567 -11.12 -26.57 1.62
CA HIS A 567 -12.06 -25.76 0.85
C HIS A 567 -13.08 -25.02 1.71
N GLU A 568 -13.65 -25.66 2.73
CA GLU A 568 -14.60 -25.01 3.66
C GLU A 568 -13.98 -23.87 4.48
N ILE A 569 -12.69 -24.01 4.85
CA ILE A 569 -12.03 -23.07 5.77
C ILE A 569 -11.27 -21.98 5.02
N LEU A 570 -10.57 -22.33 3.93
CA LEU A 570 -9.56 -21.51 3.30
C LEU A 570 -9.98 -20.88 1.96
N HIS A 571 -11.17 -21.22 1.44
CA HIS A 571 -11.62 -20.70 0.15
C HIS A 571 -12.77 -19.71 0.32
N THR A 572 -13.03 -18.93 -0.72
CA THR A 572 -13.99 -17.83 -0.76
C THR A 572 -14.65 -17.75 -2.14
N SER A 573 -15.67 -16.93 -2.25
CA SER A 573 -16.39 -16.65 -3.49
C SER A 573 -16.36 -15.16 -3.83
N TYR A 574 -16.70 -14.82 -5.06
CA TYR A 574 -16.70 -13.45 -5.56
C TYR A 574 -18.06 -13.04 -6.06
N VAL A 575 -18.37 -11.74 -5.97
CA VAL A 575 -19.65 -11.17 -6.38
C VAL A 575 -19.48 -10.22 -7.55
N LYS A 576 -20.38 -10.24 -8.50
CA LYS A 576 -20.41 -9.23 -9.57
C LYS A 576 -20.99 -7.94 -9.00
N ARG A 577 -20.24 -6.85 -9.08
CA ARG A 577 -20.67 -5.51 -8.66
C ARG A 577 -20.94 -4.64 -9.88
N THR A 578 -21.87 -3.71 -9.74
CA THR A 578 -22.06 -2.66 -10.76
C THR A 578 -21.07 -1.53 -10.58
N ILE A 579 -20.70 -0.84 -11.68
CA ILE A 579 -19.83 0.36 -11.63
C ILE A 579 -20.55 1.50 -10.89
N ASN A 580 -21.88 1.58 -11.01
CA ASN A 580 -22.73 2.54 -10.33
C ASN A 580 -23.87 1.77 -9.66
N SER A 581 -23.78 1.56 -8.35
CA SER A 581 -24.94 1.19 -7.55
C SER A 581 -25.75 2.47 -7.27
N ILE A 582 -26.51 2.95 -8.27
CA ILE A 582 -27.59 3.94 -8.10
C ILE A 582 -28.88 3.17 -7.97
#